data_f7464b7df3b6235fbb3778024f84c5d4
#
_entry.id   f7464b7df3b6235fbb3778024f84c5d4
#
_cell.length_a   1.000
_cell.length_b   1.000
_cell.length_c   1.000
_cell.angle_alpha   90.00
_cell.angle_beta   90.00
_cell.angle_gamma   90.00
#
_symmetry.space_group_name_H-M   'P 1'
#
loop_
_entity.id
_entity.type
_entity.pdbx_description
1 polymer ?
#
loop_
_entity_poly.entity_id
_entity_poly.type
_entity_poly.pdbx_seq_one_letter_code
_entity_poly.pdbx_strand_id
1 'polypeptide(L)'
;VDEARSDAAATSAAPEEASGDPLTRWLTPVEIEDAPRELTEVEESVLFEAGPYANFSEMPAEALLSDADREAAAAAAAALDPQTEEEWIGAVLAQVHGDYADDVRATVFFDTSTGEGSDGPGSDAEPPVADVGTNHYAVVLDASGSMADAAPTGTRMDEAKAAIETFVRDLPEDSTVSLRIYGHEGDNTDAGKDESCRSSEVVFEGQSQDEAGLADALSGVDPVGWTPLARAIEDAQGDIPAEATDSIVYVVTDGIETCGGDPVAASRDLAQTDIQPVVNVIGFQTGNADQAALAAIAEAGGGEFTAAGSGAELDAYWAQERQRMEQAWSQWRQQELTRIREAGEANKRSATEIGQRIKTTSTIEEQAGKDVAKELQRHGLVDDDTASAVWTWFGERSSPIWNYGNDTASENWVASDDRADADIAELYAKADRTWTEFYRGED
;
A
#
# COMPACT_ATOMS: atom_id res chain seq x y z
N VAL A 1 12.38 65.91 8.92
CA VAL A 1 12.44 66.14 10.36
C VAL A 1 12.43 64.75 11.01
N ASP A 2 13.60 64.43 11.54
CA ASP A 2 14.03 63.50 12.58
C ASP A 2 13.76 62.01 12.40
N GLU A 3 14.83 61.42 12.12
CA GLU A 3 15.66 60.31 12.61
C GLU A 3 15.23 59.78 14.00
N ALA A 4 15.04 58.47 14.07
CA ALA A 4 15.39 57.69 15.26
C ALA A 4 15.96 56.33 14.79
N ARG A 5 17.28 56.25 14.77
CA ARG A 5 18.02 54.98 14.83
C ARG A 5 17.70 54.30 16.14
N SER A 6 17.25 53.05 16.09
CA SER A 6 17.26 52.14 17.25
C SER A 6 18.36 51.09 17.00
N ASP A 7 19.42 51.21 17.75
CA ASP A 7 20.47 50.20 17.93
C ASP A 7 19.82 48.94 18.52
N ALA A 8 19.78 47.86 17.75
CA ALA A 8 19.58 46.53 18.27
C ALA A 8 20.95 46.00 18.69
N ALA A 9 21.24 46.10 19.96
CA ALA A 9 22.35 45.40 20.56
C ALA A 9 22.13 43.90 20.44
N ALA A 10 23.01 43.23 19.68
CA ALA A 10 23.16 41.80 19.73
C ALA A 10 23.56 41.39 21.16
N THR A 11 22.64 40.82 21.88
CA THR A 11 22.93 40.14 23.14
C THR A 11 23.58 38.81 22.75
N SER A 12 24.91 38.76 22.84
CA SER A 12 25.67 37.51 22.90
C SER A 12 25.16 36.77 24.12
N ALA A 13 24.37 35.72 23.90
CA ALA A 13 24.10 34.73 24.93
C ALA A 13 25.45 34.09 25.31
N ALA A 14 25.83 34.18 26.58
CA ALA A 14 26.93 33.39 27.08
C ALA A 14 26.62 31.92 26.88
N PRO A 15 27.61 31.06 26.59
CA PRO A 15 27.36 29.63 26.48
C PRO A 15 26.83 29.15 27.85
N GLU A 16 25.72 28.42 27.83
CA GLU A 16 25.19 27.66 28.96
C GLU A 16 26.30 26.80 29.53
N GLU A 17 26.35 26.67 30.84
CA GLU A 17 27.42 26.01 31.60
C GLU A 17 27.75 24.66 30.97
N ALA A 18 29.01 24.54 30.51
CA ALA A 18 29.57 23.30 29.97
C ALA A 18 29.29 22.15 30.95
N SER A 19 28.88 20.97 30.44
CA SER A 19 28.68 19.75 31.21
C SER A 19 29.89 19.55 32.13
N GLY A 20 29.68 19.16 33.40
CA GLY A 20 30.75 18.96 34.35
C GLY A 20 31.68 17.77 34.03
N ASP A 21 31.43 17.06 32.97
CA ASP A 21 32.20 15.93 32.47
C ASP A 21 33.39 16.44 31.60
N PRO A 22 34.63 16.17 32.00
CA PRO A 22 35.82 16.58 31.25
C PRO A 22 35.87 16.09 29.82
N LEU A 23 35.29 14.94 29.52
CA LEU A 23 35.32 14.32 28.21
C LEU A 23 34.39 15.03 27.19
N THR A 24 33.27 15.56 27.64
CA THR A 24 32.25 16.18 26.79
C THR A 24 32.18 17.70 26.90
N ARG A 25 33.03 18.30 27.70
CA ARG A 25 33.06 19.74 28.02
C ARG A 25 33.03 20.66 26.79
N TRP A 26 33.65 20.25 25.68
CA TRP A 26 33.78 21.03 24.45
C TRP A 26 32.94 20.49 23.30
N LEU A 27 32.08 19.53 23.58
CA LEU A 27 31.17 18.95 22.60
C LEU A 27 29.79 19.60 22.69
N THR A 28 29.15 19.85 21.58
CA THR A 28 27.75 20.31 21.51
C THR A 28 26.84 19.09 21.37
N PRO A 29 25.96 18.81 22.36
CA PRO A 29 25.03 17.69 22.25
C PRO A 29 24.04 17.85 21.09
N VAL A 30 23.68 16.73 20.46
CA VAL A 30 22.61 16.61 19.45
C VAL A 30 21.47 15.82 20.05
N GLU A 31 20.26 16.35 20.01
CA GLU A 31 19.07 15.67 20.50
C GLU A 31 18.35 14.92 19.37
N ILE A 32 17.81 13.75 19.69
CA ILE A 32 16.88 13.03 18.85
C ILE A 32 15.49 13.18 19.46
N GLU A 33 14.71 14.10 18.87
CA GLU A 33 13.33 14.35 19.29
C GLU A 33 12.43 13.15 18.91
N ASP A 34 11.40 12.90 19.73
CA ASP A 34 10.37 11.87 19.48
C ASP A 34 10.90 10.44 19.25
N ALA A 35 12.03 10.09 19.86
CA ALA A 35 12.57 8.74 19.77
C ALA A 35 11.54 7.70 20.28
N PRO A 36 11.26 6.62 19.53
CA PRO A 36 10.27 5.61 19.90
C PRO A 36 10.69 4.74 21.10
N ARG A 37 11.94 4.85 21.54
CA ARG A 37 12.55 4.17 22.68
C ARG A 37 13.60 5.04 23.35
N GLU A 38 14.03 4.65 24.54
CA GLU A 38 15.21 5.22 25.18
C GLU A 38 16.47 4.92 24.35
N LEU A 39 17.37 5.88 24.29
CA LEU A 39 18.66 5.72 23.64
C LEU A 39 19.59 4.83 24.47
N THR A 40 20.43 4.08 23.82
CA THR A 40 21.46 3.28 24.49
C THR A 40 22.64 4.17 24.92
N GLU A 41 23.43 3.70 25.88
CA GLU A 41 24.65 4.41 26.31
C GLU A 41 25.61 4.70 25.14
N VAL A 42 25.69 3.81 24.17
CA VAL A 42 26.51 4.00 22.96
C VAL A 42 25.93 5.11 22.07
N GLU A 43 24.62 5.12 21.85
CA GLU A 43 23.94 6.17 21.08
C GLU A 43 24.15 7.54 21.73
N GLU A 44 23.92 7.66 23.04
CA GLU A 44 24.15 8.91 23.79
C GLU A 44 25.62 9.35 23.70
N SER A 45 26.58 8.42 23.73
CA SER A 45 28.01 8.72 23.70
C SER A 45 28.52 9.29 22.37
N VAL A 46 27.72 9.18 21.29
CA VAL A 46 28.08 9.65 19.93
C VAL A 46 27.19 10.78 19.43
N LEU A 47 26.17 11.20 20.18
CA LEU A 47 25.24 12.26 19.81
C LEU A 47 25.75 13.65 20.13
N PHE A 48 26.80 14.06 19.44
CA PHE A 48 27.36 15.39 19.47
C PHE A 48 27.57 15.91 18.04
N GLU A 49 27.70 17.24 17.91
CA GLU A 49 28.09 17.84 16.64
C GLU A 49 29.47 17.35 16.19
N ALA A 50 29.62 17.14 14.91
CA ALA A 50 30.89 16.70 14.33
C ALA A 50 32.00 17.73 14.55
N GLY A 51 33.20 17.26 14.88
CA GLY A 51 34.37 18.08 15.02
C GLY A 51 34.83 18.71 13.68
N PRO A 52 35.55 19.85 13.73
CA PRO A 52 35.97 20.58 12.52
C PRO A 52 36.88 19.77 11.59
N TYR A 53 37.51 18.71 12.08
CA TYR A 53 38.36 17.81 11.31
C TYR A 53 37.74 16.44 11.09
N ALA A 54 36.41 16.32 11.27
CA ALA A 54 35.65 15.09 11.14
C ALA A 54 34.98 14.91 9.76
N ASN A 55 35.41 15.63 8.73
CA ASN A 55 34.79 15.54 7.41
C ASN A 55 35.15 14.21 6.69
N PHE A 56 34.56 13.11 7.20
CA PHE A 56 34.84 11.74 6.77
C PHE A 56 33.93 11.26 5.63
N SER A 57 32.91 12.03 5.25
CA SER A 57 31.89 11.62 4.29
C SER A 57 32.43 11.49 2.85
N GLU A 58 33.54 12.08 2.55
CA GLU A 58 34.16 12.08 1.19
C GLU A 58 35.47 11.28 1.11
N MET A 59 35.89 10.65 2.23
CA MET A 59 37.19 9.98 2.26
C MET A 59 37.05 8.46 2.06
N PRO A 60 37.83 7.86 1.15
CA PRO A 60 38.07 6.42 1.21
C PRO A 60 38.76 6.07 2.52
N ALA A 61 38.53 4.86 3.05
CA ALA A 61 39.08 4.38 4.33
C ALA A 61 40.63 4.51 4.50
N GLU A 62 41.32 4.94 3.47
CA GLU A 62 42.77 5.18 3.41
C GLU A 62 43.14 6.67 3.58
N ALA A 63 42.16 7.56 3.63
CA ALA A 63 42.40 9.01 3.71
C ALA A 63 42.37 9.47 5.17
N LEU A 64 43.40 9.17 5.87
CA LEU A 64 43.76 9.77 7.16
C LEU A 64 43.88 11.29 7.03
N LEU A 65 43.73 12.02 8.14
CA LEU A 65 44.01 13.47 8.20
C LEU A 65 45.33 13.76 7.49
N SER A 66 45.37 14.78 6.66
CA SER A 66 46.63 15.25 6.10
C SER A 66 47.58 15.67 7.21
N ASP A 67 48.91 15.74 6.92
CA ASP A 67 49.89 16.21 7.92
C ASP A 67 49.52 17.61 8.43
N ALA A 68 49.03 18.50 7.56
CA ALA A 68 48.60 19.83 7.91
C ALA A 68 47.34 19.84 8.82
N ASP A 69 46.37 18.95 8.53
CA ASP A 69 45.13 18.86 9.36
C ASP A 69 45.42 18.24 10.73
N ARG A 70 46.33 17.27 10.80
CA ARG A 70 46.77 16.71 12.10
C ARG A 70 47.47 17.77 12.98
N GLU A 71 48.38 18.54 12.39
CA GLU A 71 49.05 19.65 13.10
C GLU A 71 48.05 20.73 13.51
N ALA A 72 47.10 21.09 12.66
CA ALA A 72 46.06 22.05 12.96
C ALA A 72 45.09 21.55 14.05
N ALA A 73 44.67 20.28 14.00
CA ALA A 73 43.82 19.69 15.04
C ALA A 73 44.51 19.59 16.40
N ALA A 74 45.80 19.24 16.43
CA ALA A 74 46.60 19.23 17.65
C ALA A 74 46.75 20.63 18.24
N ALA A 75 47.01 21.65 17.43
CA ALA A 75 47.07 23.04 17.84
C ALA A 75 45.72 23.56 18.36
N ALA A 76 44.62 23.20 17.69
CA ALA A 76 43.27 23.58 18.10
C ALA A 76 42.87 22.93 19.42
N ALA A 77 43.19 21.64 19.65
CA ALA A 77 42.97 20.96 20.92
C ALA A 77 43.77 21.62 22.07
N ALA A 78 45.04 21.96 21.82
CA ALA A 78 45.86 22.66 22.81
C ALA A 78 45.34 24.08 23.12
N ALA A 79 44.72 24.76 22.16
CA ALA A 79 44.16 26.10 22.37
C ALA A 79 42.92 26.11 23.31
N LEU A 80 42.31 24.95 23.60
CA LEU A 80 41.24 24.78 24.58
C LEU A 80 41.76 24.77 26.01
N ASP A 81 43.09 24.79 26.22
CA ASP A 81 43.78 24.85 27.49
C ASP A 81 43.42 23.73 28.49
N PRO A 82 43.43 22.44 28.03
CA PRO A 82 43.14 21.30 28.91
C PRO A 82 44.21 21.14 29.99
N GLN A 83 43.78 20.84 31.22
CA GLN A 83 44.64 20.79 32.39
C GLN A 83 44.86 19.37 32.94
N THR A 84 43.99 18.43 32.55
CA THR A 84 44.05 17.04 32.96
C THR A 84 44.09 16.08 31.73
N GLU A 85 44.47 14.85 31.99
CA GLU A 85 44.49 13.82 30.97
C GLU A 85 43.10 13.62 30.31
N GLU A 86 42.04 13.61 31.13
CA GLU A 86 40.63 13.49 30.63
C GLU A 86 40.22 14.73 29.82
N GLU A 87 40.62 15.92 30.19
CA GLU A 87 40.39 17.13 29.41
C GLU A 87 41.15 17.11 28.07
N TRP A 88 42.37 16.56 28.04
CA TRP A 88 43.09 16.37 26.77
C TRP A 88 42.36 15.40 25.83
N ILE A 89 41.79 14.31 26.37
CA ILE A 89 40.98 13.39 25.60
C ILE A 89 39.76 14.13 25.03
N GLY A 90 39.01 14.85 25.85
CA GLY A 90 37.86 15.66 25.44
C GLY A 90 38.19 16.73 24.41
N ALA A 91 39.33 17.43 24.60
CA ALA A 91 39.81 18.45 23.67
C ALA A 91 40.14 17.88 22.28
N VAL A 92 40.78 16.71 22.22
CA VAL A 92 41.04 16.00 20.94
C VAL A 92 39.73 15.47 20.34
N LEU A 93 38.86 14.90 21.17
CA LEU A 93 37.56 14.41 20.68
C LEU A 93 36.75 15.56 20.05
N ALA A 94 36.70 16.72 20.62
CA ALA A 94 36.03 17.89 20.09
C ALA A 94 36.56 18.32 18.67
N GLN A 95 37.77 17.94 18.33
CA GLN A 95 38.34 18.23 17.01
C GLN A 95 37.99 17.17 15.95
N VAL A 96 37.91 15.89 16.34
CA VAL A 96 37.85 14.76 15.42
C VAL A 96 36.59 13.91 15.60
N HIS A 97 35.65 14.33 16.45
CA HIS A 97 34.40 13.60 16.65
C HIS A 97 33.66 13.41 15.35
N GLY A 98 33.28 12.16 15.03
CA GLY A 98 32.61 11.81 13.80
C GLY A 98 31.16 12.30 13.74
N ASP A 99 30.60 12.41 12.54
CA ASP A 99 29.19 12.72 12.33
C ASP A 99 28.36 11.42 12.42
N TYR A 100 27.74 11.18 13.57
CA TYR A 100 26.91 9.99 13.81
C TYR A 100 25.42 10.30 13.88
N ALA A 101 25.04 11.58 14.01
CA ALA A 101 23.68 11.95 14.40
C ALA A 101 22.62 11.43 13.43
N ASP A 102 22.85 11.54 12.12
CA ASP A 102 21.91 11.07 11.10
C ASP A 102 21.85 9.54 11.06
N ASP A 103 22.95 8.85 11.26
CA ASP A 103 22.99 7.38 11.25
C ASP A 103 22.34 6.79 12.51
N VAL A 104 22.54 7.41 13.69
CA VAL A 104 21.84 7.03 14.93
C VAL A 104 20.34 7.29 14.77
N ARG A 105 19.96 8.46 14.25
CA ARG A 105 18.54 8.75 13.97
C ARG A 105 17.95 7.71 13.02
N ALA A 106 18.63 7.39 11.92
CA ALA A 106 18.19 6.39 10.97
C ALA A 106 18.07 4.98 11.60
N THR A 107 18.89 4.66 12.60
CA THR A 107 18.81 3.41 13.36
C THR A 107 17.62 3.42 14.34
N VAL A 108 17.44 4.51 15.07
CA VAL A 108 16.37 4.65 16.09
C VAL A 108 14.98 4.64 15.45
N PHE A 109 14.83 5.25 14.27
CA PHE A 109 13.59 5.31 13.50
C PHE A 109 13.56 4.34 12.32
N PHE A 110 14.32 3.27 12.39
CA PHE A 110 14.38 2.32 11.28
C PHE A 110 13.02 1.66 11.04
N ASP A 111 12.47 1.85 9.84
CA ASP A 111 11.18 1.30 9.43
C ASP A 111 11.40 0.01 8.63
N THR A 112 10.82 -1.09 9.12
CA THR A 112 10.86 -2.39 8.46
C THR A 112 9.64 -2.65 7.58
N SER A 113 8.67 -1.72 7.52
CA SER A 113 7.44 -1.90 6.74
C SER A 113 7.75 -2.11 5.26
N THR A 114 6.96 -2.93 4.61
CA THR A 114 7.05 -3.12 3.16
C THR A 114 6.14 -2.16 2.40
N GLY A 115 5.51 -1.21 3.09
CA GLY A 115 4.54 -0.27 2.55
C GLY A 115 3.13 -0.87 2.45
N GLU A 116 2.15 -0.02 2.22
CA GLU A 116 0.78 -0.45 2.01
C GLU A 116 0.61 -1.04 0.61
N GLY A 117 0.01 -2.24 0.52
CA GLY A 117 -0.42 -2.87 -0.71
C GLY A 117 -1.90 -2.62 -0.98
N SER A 118 -2.36 -2.93 -2.17
CA SER A 118 -3.79 -2.96 -2.47
C SER A 118 -4.44 -4.24 -1.92
N ASP A 119 -5.73 -4.17 -1.64
CA ASP A 119 -6.48 -5.32 -1.12
C ASP A 119 -6.85 -6.36 -2.17
N GLY A 120 -6.68 -6.05 -3.44
CA GLY A 120 -7.00 -6.90 -4.57
C GLY A 120 -6.60 -6.27 -5.90
N PRO A 121 -6.98 -6.87 -7.04
CA PRO A 121 -6.69 -6.35 -8.37
C PRO A 121 -7.35 -5.00 -8.67
N GLY A 122 -8.41 -4.63 -7.92
CA GLY A 122 -9.09 -3.36 -8.02
C GLY A 122 -9.84 -3.12 -9.33
N SER A 123 -10.65 -2.06 -9.37
CA SER A 123 -11.40 -1.62 -10.56
C SER A 123 -10.51 -1.11 -11.70
N ASP A 124 -9.24 -0.82 -11.42
CA ASP A 124 -8.25 -0.37 -12.41
C ASP A 124 -7.63 -1.53 -13.22
N ALA A 125 -7.95 -2.77 -12.85
CA ALA A 125 -7.51 -3.94 -13.62
C ALA A 125 -8.16 -3.95 -15.01
N GLU A 126 -7.43 -4.38 -16.05
CA GLU A 126 -8.00 -4.61 -17.38
C GLU A 126 -8.12 -6.13 -17.65
N PRO A 127 -9.34 -6.67 -17.68
CA PRO A 127 -10.64 -6.03 -17.38
C PRO A 127 -10.84 -5.71 -15.90
N PRO A 128 -11.75 -4.77 -15.56
CA PRO A 128 -12.09 -4.47 -14.18
C PRO A 128 -12.55 -5.75 -13.45
N VAL A 129 -12.01 -5.96 -12.27
CA VAL A 129 -12.35 -7.11 -11.42
C VAL A 129 -12.69 -6.57 -10.04
N ALA A 130 -13.73 -7.12 -9.42
CA ALA A 130 -14.10 -6.76 -8.06
C ALA A 130 -12.92 -6.99 -7.08
N ASP A 131 -12.69 -6.05 -6.19
CA ASP A 131 -11.63 -6.12 -5.19
C ASP A 131 -11.92 -7.17 -4.11
N VAL A 132 -10.94 -7.61 -3.32
CA VAL A 132 -11.18 -8.52 -2.20
C VAL A 132 -11.70 -7.74 -1.00
N GLY A 133 -12.95 -7.45 -1.07
CA GLY A 133 -13.75 -7.00 0.03
C GLY A 133 -15.03 -7.82 0.05
N THR A 134 -16.08 -7.28 0.60
CA THR A 134 -17.40 -7.87 0.42
C THR A 134 -17.84 -7.64 -1.01
N ASN A 135 -17.55 -8.59 -1.89
CA ASN A 135 -17.93 -8.53 -3.29
C ASN A 135 -19.44 -8.69 -3.43
N HIS A 136 -20.06 -7.79 -4.16
CA HIS A 136 -21.48 -7.86 -4.46
C HIS A 136 -21.72 -8.04 -5.96
N TYR A 137 -22.50 -9.05 -6.31
CA TYR A 137 -22.91 -9.32 -7.68
C TYR A 137 -24.40 -9.08 -7.82
N ALA A 138 -24.78 -8.00 -8.51
CA ALA A 138 -26.18 -7.70 -8.78
C ALA A 138 -26.56 -8.25 -10.15
N VAL A 139 -27.54 -9.15 -10.20
CA VAL A 139 -28.13 -9.65 -11.46
C VAL A 139 -29.47 -8.96 -11.69
N VAL A 140 -29.59 -8.28 -12.83
CA VAL A 140 -30.81 -7.58 -13.26
C VAL A 140 -31.38 -8.33 -14.45
N LEU A 141 -32.42 -9.15 -14.20
CA LEU A 141 -33.01 -10.07 -15.16
C LEU A 141 -34.28 -9.50 -15.79
N ASP A 142 -34.29 -9.47 -17.10
CA ASP A 142 -35.48 -9.16 -17.90
C ASP A 142 -36.56 -10.25 -17.74
N ALA A 143 -37.73 -9.84 -17.28
CA ALA A 143 -38.93 -10.67 -17.24
C ALA A 143 -40.07 -10.08 -18.12
N SER A 144 -39.70 -9.36 -19.18
CA SER A 144 -40.66 -8.90 -20.20
C SER A 144 -41.21 -10.06 -21.02
N GLY A 145 -42.32 -9.84 -21.73
CA GLY A 145 -43.04 -10.86 -22.46
C GLY A 145 -42.24 -11.56 -23.54
N SER A 146 -41.21 -10.93 -24.12
CA SER A 146 -40.32 -11.53 -25.12
C SER A 146 -39.46 -12.66 -24.55
N MET A 147 -39.17 -12.66 -23.27
CA MET A 147 -38.45 -13.75 -22.61
C MET A 147 -39.23 -15.08 -22.57
N ALA A 148 -40.56 -15.06 -22.90
CA ALA A 148 -41.36 -16.26 -23.11
C ALA A 148 -41.13 -16.91 -24.47
N ASP A 149 -40.41 -16.27 -25.40
CA ASP A 149 -40.14 -16.83 -26.72
C ASP A 149 -39.33 -18.13 -26.62
N ALA A 150 -39.54 -18.99 -27.61
CA ALA A 150 -38.90 -20.30 -27.65
C ALA A 150 -37.36 -20.17 -27.85
N ALA A 151 -36.63 -20.95 -27.08
CA ALA A 151 -35.17 -21.11 -27.12
C ALA A 151 -34.85 -22.62 -27.40
N PRO A 152 -33.56 -22.96 -27.64
CA PRO A 152 -33.16 -24.34 -27.92
C PRO A 152 -33.57 -25.38 -26.86
N THR A 153 -33.61 -25.00 -25.57
CA THR A 153 -33.88 -25.92 -24.45
C THR A 153 -35.09 -25.51 -23.59
N GLY A 154 -36.00 -24.73 -24.14
CA GLY A 154 -37.19 -24.25 -23.44
C GLY A 154 -37.63 -22.88 -23.92
N THR A 155 -37.77 -21.92 -22.99
CA THR A 155 -37.93 -20.49 -23.30
C THR A 155 -36.63 -19.76 -23.07
N ARG A 156 -36.49 -18.50 -23.51
CA ARG A 156 -35.37 -17.64 -23.18
C ARG A 156 -35.24 -17.48 -21.67
N MET A 157 -36.37 -17.33 -20.98
CA MET A 157 -36.42 -17.27 -19.52
C MET A 157 -35.87 -18.55 -18.86
N ASP A 158 -36.23 -19.73 -19.34
CA ASP A 158 -35.74 -21.01 -18.78
C ASP A 158 -34.23 -21.12 -18.92
N GLU A 159 -33.67 -20.77 -20.07
CA GLU A 159 -32.22 -20.80 -20.31
C GLU A 159 -31.48 -19.73 -19.49
N ALA A 160 -32.04 -18.52 -19.36
CA ALA A 160 -31.46 -17.46 -18.55
C ALA A 160 -31.42 -17.82 -17.07
N LYS A 161 -32.51 -18.40 -16.52
CA LYS A 161 -32.56 -18.90 -15.12
C LYS A 161 -31.49 -19.95 -14.85
N ALA A 162 -31.38 -20.96 -15.71
CA ALA A 162 -30.39 -22.03 -15.54
C ALA A 162 -28.96 -21.51 -15.57
N ALA A 163 -28.67 -20.55 -16.45
CA ALA A 163 -27.36 -19.93 -16.54
C ALA A 163 -27.04 -19.05 -15.33
N ILE A 164 -28.02 -18.30 -14.79
CA ILE A 164 -27.86 -17.50 -13.55
C ILE A 164 -27.60 -18.42 -12.36
N GLU A 165 -28.31 -19.53 -12.21
CA GLU A 165 -28.06 -20.52 -11.15
C GLU A 165 -26.62 -21.06 -11.23
N THR A 166 -26.15 -21.38 -12.43
CA THR A 166 -24.77 -21.84 -12.64
C THR A 166 -23.76 -20.75 -12.28
N PHE A 167 -23.99 -19.52 -12.72
CA PHE A 167 -23.12 -18.39 -12.43
C PHE A 167 -22.99 -18.14 -10.94
N VAL A 168 -24.12 -18.04 -10.22
CA VAL A 168 -24.12 -17.74 -8.77
C VAL A 168 -23.46 -18.85 -7.95
N ARG A 169 -23.68 -20.10 -8.32
CA ARG A 169 -23.01 -21.25 -7.68
C ARG A 169 -21.49 -21.21 -7.82
N ASP A 170 -21.02 -20.69 -8.95
CA ASP A 170 -19.60 -20.63 -9.27
C ASP A 170 -18.92 -19.34 -8.74
N LEU A 171 -19.65 -18.45 -8.02
CA LEU A 171 -19.09 -17.27 -7.37
C LEU A 171 -18.33 -17.64 -6.07
N PRO A 172 -17.37 -16.79 -5.63
CA PRO A 172 -16.72 -16.96 -4.33
C PRO A 172 -17.71 -17.08 -3.17
N GLU A 173 -17.40 -17.94 -2.19
CA GLU A 173 -18.30 -18.28 -1.08
C GLU A 173 -18.75 -17.07 -0.23
N ASP A 174 -17.89 -16.06 -0.07
CA ASP A 174 -18.18 -14.85 0.71
C ASP A 174 -18.88 -13.76 -0.11
N SER A 175 -19.20 -14.03 -1.39
CA SER A 175 -19.89 -13.07 -2.25
C SER A 175 -21.34 -12.91 -1.84
N THR A 176 -21.82 -11.67 -1.85
CA THR A 176 -23.24 -11.36 -1.76
C THR A 176 -23.85 -11.21 -3.14
N VAL A 177 -25.08 -11.64 -3.31
CA VAL A 177 -25.80 -11.62 -4.58
C VAL A 177 -27.16 -10.98 -4.39
N SER A 178 -27.56 -10.09 -5.28
CA SER A 178 -28.94 -9.65 -5.46
C SER A 178 -29.45 -10.07 -6.84
N LEU A 179 -30.70 -10.53 -6.87
CA LEU A 179 -31.43 -10.76 -8.12
C LEU A 179 -32.62 -9.82 -8.17
N ARG A 180 -32.54 -8.87 -9.08
CA ARG A 180 -33.63 -7.98 -9.46
C ARG A 180 -34.28 -8.45 -10.73
N ILE A 181 -35.61 -8.44 -10.78
CA ILE A 181 -36.38 -8.68 -11.99
C ILE A 181 -37.15 -7.42 -12.39
N TYR A 182 -37.44 -7.28 -13.67
CA TYR A 182 -38.26 -6.18 -14.16
C TYR A 182 -39.16 -6.61 -15.31
N GLY A 183 -40.26 -5.88 -15.53
CA GLY A 183 -41.22 -6.21 -16.59
C GLY A 183 -42.11 -7.42 -16.29
N HIS A 184 -42.15 -7.89 -15.04
CA HIS A 184 -42.85 -9.08 -14.59
C HIS A 184 -44.34 -8.86 -14.22
N GLU A 185 -44.81 -7.60 -14.16
CA GLU A 185 -46.19 -7.27 -13.86
C GLU A 185 -46.94 -6.72 -15.09
N GLY A 186 -48.26 -6.60 -14.93
CA GLY A 186 -49.16 -6.14 -15.99
C GLY A 186 -49.33 -7.18 -17.10
N ASP A 187 -49.34 -6.72 -18.33
CA ASP A 187 -49.33 -7.56 -19.53
C ASP A 187 -48.65 -6.85 -20.71
N ASN A 188 -48.43 -7.53 -21.81
CA ASN A 188 -47.78 -6.98 -23.01
C ASN A 188 -48.75 -6.21 -23.91
N THR A 189 -49.84 -5.63 -23.35
CA THR A 189 -50.78 -4.75 -24.06
C THR A 189 -50.57 -3.31 -23.67
N ASP A 190 -51.10 -2.35 -24.48
CA ASP A 190 -51.04 -0.94 -24.12
C ASP A 190 -51.76 -0.60 -22.80
N ALA A 191 -52.75 -1.41 -22.38
CA ALA A 191 -53.48 -1.23 -21.14
C ALA A 191 -52.66 -1.65 -19.91
N GLY A 192 -51.84 -2.67 -20.04
CA GLY A 192 -50.94 -3.15 -18.98
C GLY A 192 -49.60 -2.42 -18.91
N LYS A 193 -49.29 -1.56 -19.90
CA LYS A 193 -48.00 -0.89 -20.02
C LYS A 193 -47.60 -0.10 -18.78
N ASP A 194 -48.51 0.72 -18.23
CA ASP A 194 -48.22 1.56 -17.07
C ASP A 194 -47.91 0.74 -15.81
N GLU A 195 -48.49 -0.43 -15.66
CA GLU A 195 -48.22 -1.38 -14.56
C GLU A 195 -46.84 -2.03 -14.76
N SER A 196 -46.62 -2.59 -15.94
CA SER A 196 -45.38 -3.23 -16.32
C SER A 196 -44.16 -2.28 -16.23
N CYS A 197 -44.32 -1.05 -16.73
CA CYS A 197 -43.24 -0.05 -16.70
C CYS A 197 -42.89 0.46 -15.29
N ARG A 198 -43.66 0.09 -14.27
CA ARG A 198 -43.32 0.34 -12.86
C ARG A 198 -42.77 -0.89 -12.13
N SER A 199 -42.85 -2.06 -12.77
CA SER A 199 -42.40 -3.29 -12.15
C SER A 199 -40.90 -3.45 -12.20
N SER A 200 -40.27 -3.34 -11.04
CA SER A 200 -38.87 -3.61 -10.79
C SER A 200 -38.75 -4.03 -9.33
N GLU A 201 -38.31 -5.24 -9.06
CA GLU A 201 -38.37 -5.86 -7.73
C GLU A 201 -37.13 -6.72 -7.50
N VAL A 202 -36.58 -6.68 -6.26
CA VAL A 202 -35.58 -7.65 -5.80
C VAL A 202 -36.31 -8.89 -5.33
N VAL A 203 -36.00 -10.04 -5.93
CA VAL A 203 -36.61 -11.32 -5.58
C VAL A 203 -35.68 -12.22 -4.79
N PHE A 204 -34.38 -11.90 -4.76
CA PHE A 204 -33.38 -12.57 -3.93
C PHE A 204 -32.30 -11.59 -3.48
N GLU A 205 -31.92 -11.69 -2.22
CA GLU A 205 -30.74 -11.08 -1.62
C GLU A 205 -30.15 -12.10 -0.66
N GLY A 206 -28.90 -12.48 -0.87
CA GLY A 206 -28.25 -13.49 -0.03
C GLY A 206 -26.80 -13.70 -0.38
N GLN A 207 -26.21 -14.73 0.20
CA GLN A 207 -24.87 -15.18 -0.17
C GLN A 207 -24.95 -16.13 -1.38
N SER A 208 -23.86 -16.20 -2.14
CA SER A 208 -23.76 -17.10 -3.31
C SER A 208 -24.05 -18.57 -2.97
N GLN A 209 -23.82 -18.97 -1.75
CA GLN A 209 -24.07 -20.34 -1.24
C GLN A 209 -25.55 -20.68 -0.99
N ASP A 210 -26.45 -19.70 -0.97
CA ASP A 210 -27.88 -19.94 -0.81
C ASP A 210 -28.55 -20.33 -2.12
N GLU A 211 -28.06 -21.42 -2.73
CA GLU A 211 -28.59 -21.97 -3.99
C GLU A 211 -30.08 -22.27 -3.93
N ALA A 212 -30.55 -22.75 -2.76
CA ALA A 212 -31.95 -23.10 -2.59
C ALA A 212 -32.85 -21.85 -2.59
N GLY A 213 -32.42 -20.76 -1.92
CA GLY A 213 -33.12 -19.48 -1.91
C GLY A 213 -33.18 -18.87 -3.30
N LEU A 214 -32.06 -18.90 -4.04
CA LEU A 214 -32.00 -18.42 -5.41
C LEU A 214 -32.91 -19.20 -6.35
N ALA A 215 -32.85 -20.54 -6.31
CA ALA A 215 -33.70 -21.40 -7.14
C ALA A 215 -35.20 -21.20 -6.86
N ASP A 216 -35.57 -21.03 -5.58
CA ASP A 216 -36.96 -20.73 -5.20
C ASP A 216 -37.40 -19.37 -5.75
N ALA A 217 -36.58 -18.34 -5.65
CA ALA A 217 -36.83 -17.00 -6.21
C ALA A 217 -36.98 -17.05 -7.72
N LEU A 218 -36.04 -17.68 -8.44
CA LEU A 218 -36.10 -17.83 -9.89
C LEU A 218 -37.31 -18.62 -10.36
N SER A 219 -37.76 -19.62 -9.59
CA SER A 219 -38.94 -20.44 -9.94
C SER A 219 -40.22 -19.61 -10.01
N GLY A 220 -40.31 -18.52 -9.24
CA GLY A 220 -41.46 -17.61 -9.21
C GLY A 220 -41.48 -16.55 -10.33
N VAL A 221 -40.43 -16.44 -11.14
CA VAL A 221 -40.34 -15.41 -12.19
C VAL A 221 -41.02 -15.86 -13.46
N ASP A 222 -42.06 -15.17 -13.91
CA ASP A 222 -42.76 -15.39 -15.17
C ASP A 222 -42.58 -14.18 -16.12
N PRO A 223 -42.26 -14.39 -17.37
CA PRO A 223 -42.12 -13.32 -18.37
C PRO A 223 -43.48 -12.80 -18.84
N VAL A 224 -43.77 -11.51 -18.63
CA VAL A 224 -45.16 -11.02 -18.83
C VAL A 224 -45.26 -9.74 -19.62
N GLY A 225 -44.53 -8.68 -19.27
CA GLY A 225 -44.90 -7.33 -19.66
C GLY A 225 -43.93 -6.60 -20.60
N TRP A 226 -43.77 -5.32 -20.39
CA TRP A 226 -42.87 -4.39 -21.09
C TRP A 226 -41.48 -4.36 -20.46
N THR A 227 -40.50 -3.66 -21.09
CA THR A 227 -39.09 -3.63 -20.71
C THR A 227 -38.69 -2.30 -20.09
N PRO A 228 -38.89 -2.05 -18.76
CA PRO A 228 -38.43 -0.85 -18.06
C PRO A 228 -36.95 -0.96 -17.66
N LEU A 229 -36.07 -1.10 -18.62
CA LEU A 229 -34.64 -1.36 -18.42
C LEU A 229 -33.94 -0.21 -17.67
N ALA A 230 -34.23 1.05 -18.03
CA ALA A 230 -33.65 2.22 -17.35
C ALA A 230 -33.96 2.20 -15.84
N ARG A 231 -35.25 1.97 -15.51
CA ARG A 231 -35.70 1.89 -14.13
C ARG A 231 -35.02 0.76 -13.35
N ALA A 232 -34.87 -0.41 -13.96
CA ALA A 232 -34.24 -1.53 -13.32
C ALA A 232 -32.76 -1.27 -12.99
N ILE A 233 -32.04 -0.57 -13.88
CA ILE A 233 -30.65 -0.14 -13.64
C ILE A 233 -30.59 0.93 -12.54
N GLU A 234 -31.51 1.92 -12.53
CA GLU A 234 -31.58 2.92 -11.46
C GLU A 234 -31.85 2.28 -10.09
N ASP A 235 -32.83 1.36 -10.04
CA ASP A 235 -33.23 0.69 -8.81
C ASP A 235 -32.11 -0.25 -8.28
N ALA A 236 -31.25 -0.79 -9.14
CA ALA A 236 -30.12 -1.66 -8.77
C ALA A 236 -29.11 -0.99 -7.84
N GLN A 237 -29.02 0.34 -7.82
CA GLN A 237 -28.23 1.06 -6.83
C GLN A 237 -28.62 0.71 -5.39
N GLY A 238 -29.92 0.53 -5.15
CA GLY A 238 -30.45 0.22 -3.82
C GLY A 238 -30.18 -1.23 -3.38
N ASP A 239 -29.78 -2.11 -4.30
CA ASP A 239 -29.53 -3.52 -4.05
C ASP A 239 -28.08 -3.77 -3.61
N ILE A 240 -27.20 -2.82 -3.84
CA ILE A 240 -25.78 -2.92 -3.48
C ILE A 240 -25.63 -2.54 -2.01
N PRO A 241 -25.11 -3.46 -1.16
CA PRO A 241 -24.88 -3.16 0.25
C PRO A 241 -23.88 -2.01 0.44
N ALA A 242 -24.12 -1.14 1.43
CA ALA A 242 -23.25 0.01 1.70
C ALA A 242 -21.83 -0.39 2.15
N GLU A 243 -21.67 -1.60 2.66
CA GLU A 243 -20.41 -2.22 3.06
C GLU A 243 -19.69 -2.94 1.92
N ALA A 244 -20.30 -3.04 0.73
CA ALA A 244 -19.63 -3.61 -0.42
C ALA A 244 -18.46 -2.71 -0.83
N THR A 245 -17.29 -3.29 -0.96
CA THR A 245 -16.08 -2.58 -1.39
C THR A 245 -16.03 -2.48 -2.91
N ASP A 246 -16.60 -3.49 -3.59
CA ASP A 246 -16.72 -3.52 -5.04
C ASP A 246 -18.04 -4.20 -5.47
N SER A 247 -18.58 -3.82 -6.61
CA SER A 247 -19.80 -4.40 -7.13
C SER A 247 -19.79 -4.49 -8.66
N ILE A 248 -20.31 -5.60 -9.17
CA ILE A 248 -20.55 -5.79 -10.60
C ILE A 248 -22.04 -6.01 -10.82
N VAL A 249 -22.62 -5.26 -11.73
CA VAL A 249 -24.01 -5.38 -12.14
C VAL A 249 -24.09 -6.08 -13.51
N TYR A 250 -24.74 -7.22 -13.56
CA TYR A 250 -25.01 -7.96 -14.79
C TYR A 250 -26.46 -7.79 -15.23
N VAL A 251 -26.68 -7.06 -16.31
CA VAL A 251 -27.99 -6.89 -16.92
C VAL A 251 -28.19 -7.96 -17.99
N VAL A 252 -29.16 -8.86 -17.78
CA VAL A 252 -29.53 -9.92 -18.72
C VAL A 252 -30.86 -9.53 -19.37
N THR A 253 -30.85 -9.26 -20.68
CA THR A 253 -32.03 -8.78 -21.42
C THR A 253 -32.05 -9.33 -22.85
N ASP A 254 -33.24 -9.58 -23.40
CA ASP A 254 -33.44 -9.96 -24.79
C ASP A 254 -33.91 -8.79 -25.70
N GLY A 255 -34.04 -7.57 -25.10
CA GLY A 255 -34.53 -6.41 -25.80
C GLY A 255 -34.02 -5.07 -25.28
N ILE A 256 -34.52 -4.00 -25.85
CA ILE A 256 -34.22 -2.62 -25.48
C ILE A 256 -35.34 -2.00 -24.66
N GLU A 257 -35.07 -0.86 -24.06
CA GLU A 257 -36.02 -0.03 -23.32
C GLU A 257 -37.32 0.22 -24.13
N THR A 258 -38.48 -0.06 -23.52
CA THR A 258 -39.80 0.15 -24.15
C THR A 258 -40.75 1.05 -23.32
N CYS A 259 -40.35 1.47 -22.16
CA CYS A 259 -41.10 2.29 -21.20
C CYS A 259 -40.77 3.78 -21.28
N GLY A 260 -39.76 4.16 -22.06
CA GLY A 260 -39.40 5.55 -22.35
C GLY A 260 -38.37 6.14 -21.39
N GLY A 261 -37.67 5.29 -20.62
CA GLY A 261 -36.51 5.67 -19.83
C GLY A 261 -35.24 5.87 -20.68
N ASP A 262 -34.15 6.32 -20.03
CA ASP A 262 -32.83 6.45 -20.63
C ASP A 262 -31.84 5.49 -19.91
N PRO A 263 -31.69 4.23 -20.38
CA PRO A 263 -30.84 3.28 -19.71
C PRO A 263 -29.35 3.61 -19.81
N VAL A 264 -28.93 4.41 -20.80
CA VAL A 264 -27.54 4.89 -20.91
C VAL A 264 -27.23 5.90 -19.80
N ALA A 265 -28.18 6.83 -19.53
CA ALA A 265 -28.03 7.74 -18.40
C ALA A 265 -28.07 7.01 -17.08
N ALA A 266 -29.00 6.07 -16.89
CA ALA A 266 -29.12 5.24 -15.68
C ALA A 266 -27.83 4.46 -15.39
N SER A 267 -27.23 3.82 -16.40
CA SER A 267 -25.98 3.08 -16.27
C SER A 267 -24.81 3.98 -15.90
N ARG A 268 -24.71 5.14 -16.54
CA ARG A 268 -23.68 6.14 -16.21
C ARG A 268 -23.82 6.65 -14.78
N ASP A 269 -25.03 6.97 -14.37
CA ASP A 269 -25.28 7.51 -13.02
C ASP A 269 -24.98 6.46 -11.94
N LEU A 270 -25.30 5.19 -12.21
CA LEU A 270 -24.97 4.07 -11.33
C LEU A 270 -23.46 3.89 -11.18
N ALA A 271 -22.70 3.93 -12.28
CA ALA A 271 -21.24 3.84 -12.26
C ALA A 271 -20.54 5.04 -11.61
N GLN A 272 -21.24 6.14 -11.35
CA GLN A 272 -20.72 7.34 -10.68
C GLN A 272 -21.12 7.43 -9.20
N THR A 273 -21.75 6.42 -8.64
CA THR A 273 -22.03 6.33 -7.19
C THR A 273 -20.74 6.12 -6.39
N ASP A 274 -20.82 6.21 -5.07
CA ASP A 274 -19.66 6.07 -4.18
C ASP A 274 -18.95 4.70 -4.33
N ILE A 275 -19.70 3.66 -4.69
CA ILE A 275 -19.18 2.29 -4.88
C ILE A 275 -18.64 2.08 -6.31
N GLN A 276 -19.07 2.90 -7.27
CA GLN A 276 -18.66 2.87 -8.68
C GLN A 276 -18.79 1.46 -9.33
N PRO A 277 -19.97 0.81 -9.28
CA PRO A 277 -20.13 -0.52 -9.83
C PRO A 277 -19.91 -0.55 -11.34
N VAL A 278 -19.33 -1.64 -11.84
CA VAL A 278 -19.23 -1.91 -13.28
C VAL A 278 -20.54 -2.51 -13.77
N VAL A 279 -21.10 -1.98 -14.88
CA VAL A 279 -22.36 -2.48 -15.45
C VAL A 279 -22.09 -3.25 -16.74
N ASN A 280 -22.11 -4.57 -16.66
CA ASN A 280 -22.03 -5.46 -17.82
C ASN A 280 -23.42 -5.74 -18.38
N VAL A 281 -23.57 -5.74 -19.71
CA VAL A 281 -24.84 -6.01 -20.37
C VAL A 281 -24.75 -7.26 -21.24
N ILE A 282 -25.62 -8.22 -20.99
CA ILE A 282 -25.72 -9.47 -21.75
C ILE A 282 -26.99 -9.42 -22.57
N GLY A 283 -26.81 -9.25 -23.87
CA GLY A 283 -27.90 -9.32 -24.86
C GLY A 283 -28.27 -10.76 -25.21
N PHE A 284 -29.25 -11.30 -24.50
CA PHE A 284 -29.64 -12.69 -24.64
C PHE A 284 -30.58 -12.90 -25.83
N GLN A 285 -30.10 -13.55 -26.88
CA GLN A 285 -30.82 -13.77 -28.14
C GLN A 285 -31.34 -12.47 -28.82
N THR A 286 -30.63 -11.35 -28.60
CA THR A 286 -31.00 -10.03 -29.13
C THR A 286 -30.78 -9.92 -30.65
N GLY A 287 -31.62 -9.13 -31.33
CA GLY A 287 -31.40 -8.79 -32.72
C GLY A 287 -30.22 -7.84 -32.94
N ASN A 288 -29.57 -7.91 -34.11
CA ASN A 288 -28.41 -7.04 -34.42
C ASN A 288 -28.71 -5.54 -34.31
N ALA A 289 -29.97 -5.13 -34.46
CA ALA A 289 -30.36 -3.71 -34.34
C ALA A 289 -30.29 -3.19 -32.90
N ASP A 290 -30.53 -4.04 -31.91
CA ASP A 290 -30.62 -3.70 -30.51
C ASP A 290 -29.25 -3.78 -29.81
N GLN A 291 -28.33 -4.60 -30.36
CA GLN A 291 -26.99 -4.80 -29.78
C GLN A 291 -26.20 -3.51 -29.65
N ALA A 292 -26.29 -2.58 -30.59
CA ALA A 292 -25.61 -1.30 -30.51
C ALA A 292 -26.14 -0.40 -29.35
N ALA A 293 -27.44 -0.46 -29.08
CA ALA A 293 -28.05 0.28 -27.95
C ALA A 293 -27.64 -0.33 -26.61
N LEU A 294 -27.62 -1.67 -26.51
CA LEU A 294 -27.18 -2.39 -25.33
C LEU A 294 -25.68 -2.20 -25.06
N ALA A 295 -24.85 -2.16 -26.11
CA ALA A 295 -23.43 -1.86 -25.97
C ALA A 295 -23.18 -0.44 -25.43
N ALA A 296 -23.99 0.54 -25.84
CA ALA A 296 -23.88 1.90 -25.31
C ALA A 296 -24.26 2.00 -23.81
N ILE A 297 -25.13 1.12 -23.32
CA ILE A 297 -25.47 1.01 -21.89
C ILE A 297 -24.26 0.49 -21.10
N ALA A 298 -23.65 -0.60 -21.56
CA ALA A 298 -22.47 -1.18 -20.94
C ALA A 298 -21.29 -0.20 -20.92
N GLU A 299 -20.99 0.45 -22.07
CA GLU A 299 -19.93 1.46 -22.17
C GLU A 299 -20.16 2.63 -21.20
N ALA A 300 -21.40 3.08 -21.04
CA ALA A 300 -21.74 4.16 -20.09
C ALA A 300 -21.54 3.76 -18.64
N GLY A 301 -21.70 2.47 -18.32
CA GLY A 301 -21.47 1.87 -17.00
C GLY A 301 -20.05 1.35 -16.76
N GLY A 302 -19.10 1.64 -17.66
CA GLY A 302 -17.72 1.19 -17.55
C GLY A 302 -17.49 -0.30 -17.77
N GLY A 303 -18.52 -1.03 -18.26
CA GLY A 303 -18.49 -2.46 -18.50
C GLY A 303 -18.52 -2.86 -19.99
N GLU A 304 -18.73 -4.14 -20.22
CA GLU A 304 -18.72 -4.75 -21.56
C GLU A 304 -20.13 -5.23 -21.97
N PHE A 305 -20.41 -5.16 -23.28
CA PHE A 305 -21.57 -5.80 -23.89
C PHE A 305 -21.19 -7.13 -24.50
N THR A 306 -21.96 -8.17 -24.18
CA THR A 306 -21.83 -9.50 -24.81
C THR A 306 -23.18 -9.99 -25.34
N ALA A 307 -23.18 -10.54 -26.56
CA ALA A 307 -24.35 -11.20 -27.13
C ALA A 307 -24.27 -12.70 -26.89
N ALA A 308 -25.30 -13.28 -26.27
CA ALA A 308 -25.44 -14.72 -26.07
C ALA A 308 -26.67 -15.21 -26.85
N GLY A 309 -26.47 -16.14 -27.79
CA GLY A 309 -27.55 -16.71 -28.65
C GLY A 309 -28.21 -17.94 -28.05
N SER A 310 -27.76 -18.43 -26.92
CA SER A 310 -28.29 -19.60 -26.20
C SER A 310 -27.83 -19.63 -24.76
N GLY A 311 -28.45 -20.44 -23.90
CA GLY A 311 -28.00 -20.69 -22.54
C GLY A 311 -26.56 -21.18 -22.48
N ALA A 312 -26.18 -22.08 -23.41
CA ALA A 312 -24.79 -22.57 -23.48
C ALA A 312 -23.75 -21.46 -23.81
N GLU A 313 -24.12 -20.45 -24.61
CA GLU A 313 -23.25 -19.28 -24.84
C GLU A 313 -23.22 -18.37 -23.63
N LEU A 314 -24.29 -18.25 -22.87
CA LEU A 314 -24.34 -17.52 -21.60
C LEU A 314 -23.47 -18.21 -20.53
N ASP A 315 -23.55 -19.55 -20.43
CA ASP A 315 -22.65 -20.33 -19.55
C ASP A 315 -21.17 -20.16 -19.96
N ALA A 316 -20.89 -20.12 -21.25
CA ALA A 316 -19.52 -19.88 -21.76
C ALA A 316 -19.03 -18.47 -21.43
N TYR A 317 -19.90 -17.47 -21.48
CA TYR A 317 -19.57 -16.11 -21.04
C TYR A 317 -19.21 -16.09 -19.55
N TRP A 318 -20.02 -16.70 -18.67
CA TRP A 318 -19.73 -16.76 -17.23
C TRP A 318 -18.42 -17.51 -16.94
N ALA A 319 -18.14 -18.60 -17.64
CA ALA A 319 -16.87 -19.32 -17.51
C ALA A 319 -15.67 -18.45 -17.94
N GLN A 320 -15.83 -17.61 -18.96
CA GLN A 320 -14.81 -16.67 -19.39
C GLN A 320 -14.59 -15.55 -18.36
N GLU A 321 -15.68 -15.01 -17.80
CA GLU A 321 -15.58 -13.99 -16.73
C GLU A 321 -14.83 -14.54 -15.49
N ARG A 322 -15.17 -15.74 -15.06
CA ARG A 322 -14.41 -16.41 -13.97
C ARG A 322 -12.93 -16.53 -14.30
N GLN A 323 -12.57 -16.96 -15.52
CA GLN A 323 -11.17 -17.07 -15.92
C GLN A 323 -10.46 -15.71 -15.94
N ARG A 324 -11.15 -14.63 -16.32
CA ARG A 324 -10.62 -13.27 -16.25
C ARG A 324 -10.32 -12.84 -14.81
N MET A 325 -11.27 -13.10 -13.89
CA MET A 325 -11.08 -12.84 -12.46
C MET A 325 -9.86 -13.60 -11.90
N GLU A 326 -9.74 -14.89 -12.20
CA GLU A 326 -8.59 -15.71 -11.81
C GLU A 326 -7.26 -15.14 -12.31
N GLN A 327 -7.23 -14.67 -13.55
CA GLN A 327 -6.02 -14.07 -14.14
C GLN A 327 -5.67 -12.75 -13.46
N ALA A 328 -6.65 -11.88 -13.20
CA ALA A 328 -6.44 -10.62 -12.51
C ALA A 328 -5.91 -10.85 -11.08
N TRP A 329 -6.49 -11.79 -10.34
CA TRP A 329 -6.01 -12.20 -9.02
C TRP A 329 -4.58 -12.76 -9.04
N SER A 330 -4.26 -13.59 -10.04
CA SER A 330 -2.91 -14.13 -10.22
C SER A 330 -1.89 -13.03 -10.51
N GLN A 331 -2.26 -12.05 -11.34
CA GLN A 331 -1.40 -10.92 -11.68
C GLN A 331 -1.20 -9.99 -10.48
N TRP A 332 -2.28 -9.64 -9.77
CA TRP A 332 -2.23 -8.85 -8.54
C TRP A 332 -1.30 -9.50 -7.50
N ARG A 333 -1.50 -10.78 -7.20
CA ARG A 333 -0.63 -11.53 -6.28
C ARG A 333 0.84 -11.46 -6.68
N GLN A 334 1.14 -11.57 -7.98
CA GLN A 334 2.52 -11.49 -8.47
C GLN A 334 3.11 -10.09 -8.31
N GLN A 335 2.31 -9.05 -8.51
CA GLN A 335 2.71 -7.65 -8.31
C GLN A 335 3.00 -7.38 -6.83
N GLU A 336 2.08 -7.78 -5.94
CA GLU A 336 2.26 -7.62 -4.50
C GLU A 336 3.47 -8.38 -3.95
N LEU A 337 3.70 -9.62 -4.40
CA LEU A 337 4.91 -10.38 -4.08
C LEU A 337 6.18 -9.64 -4.48
N THR A 338 6.17 -9.03 -5.65
CA THR A 338 7.32 -8.26 -6.15
C THR A 338 7.52 -7.02 -5.29
N ARG A 339 6.47 -6.26 -4.99
CA ARG A 339 6.49 -5.07 -4.15
C ARG A 339 7.07 -5.37 -2.75
N ILE A 340 6.54 -6.40 -2.08
CA ILE A 340 6.99 -6.80 -0.73
C ILE A 340 8.47 -7.18 -0.75
N ARG A 341 8.90 -7.99 -1.72
CA ARG A 341 10.30 -8.42 -1.84
C ARG A 341 11.24 -7.25 -2.12
N GLU A 342 10.89 -6.35 -3.03
CA GLU A 342 11.70 -5.19 -3.36
C GLU A 342 11.84 -4.24 -2.17
N ALA A 343 10.76 -4.00 -1.43
CA ALA A 343 10.77 -3.20 -0.20
C ALA A 343 11.63 -3.86 0.90
N GLY A 344 11.43 -5.14 1.16
CA GLY A 344 12.24 -5.90 2.13
C GLY A 344 13.74 -5.87 1.79
N GLU A 345 14.10 -6.07 0.52
CA GLU A 345 15.50 -5.97 0.06
C GLU A 345 16.05 -4.54 0.17
N ALA A 346 15.22 -3.51 -0.05
CA ALA A 346 15.62 -2.12 0.14
C ALA A 346 15.90 -1.83 1.62
N ASN A 347 15.04 -2.29 2.54
CA ASN A 347 15.23 -2.14 3.97
C ASN A 347 16.51 -2.86 4.45
N LYS A 348 16.76 -4.09 4.01
CA LYS A 348 17.98 -4.83 4.31
C LYS A 348 19.26 -4.13 3.82
N ARG A 349 19.21 -3.53 2.62
CA ARG A 349 20.32 -2.70 2.13
C ARG A 349 20.53 -1.47 2.99
N SER A 350 19.46 -0.75 3.33
CA SER A 350 19.51 0.43 4.21
C SER A 350 20.12 0.10 5.58
N ALA A 351 19.68 -0.98 6.22
CA ALA A 351 20.24 -1.46 7.49
C ALA A 351 21.76 -1.69 7.38
N THR A 352 22.19 -2.37 6.31
CA THR A 352 23.59 -2.66 6.05
C THR A 352 24.41 -1.38 5.84
N GLU A 353 23.89 -0.43 5.06
CA GLU A 353 24.57 0.83 4.77
C GLU A 353 24.71 1.71 6.01
N ILE A 354 23.64 1.84 6.83
CA ILE A 354 23.69 2.58 8.11
C ILE A 354 24.77 2.00 9.00
N GLY A 355 24.74 0.71 9.29
CA GLY A 355 25.72 0.07 10.13
C GLY A 355 27.14 0.17 9.58
N GLN A 356 27.32 0.11 8.26
CA GLN A 356 28.63 0.29 7.64
C GLN A 356 29.16 1.73 7.78
N ARG A 357 28.29 2.75 7.68
CA ARG A 357 28.69 4.14 7.92
C ARG A 357 29.11 4.34 9.35
N ILE A 358 28.33 3.87 10.34
CA ILE A 358 28.70 3.95 11.78
C ILE A 358 30.07 3.31 12.02
N LYS A 359 30.32 2.10 11.51
CA LYS A 359 31.61 1.41 11.65
C LYS A 359 32.76 2.18 11.01
N THR A 360 32.53 2.72 9.82
CA THR A 360 33.55 3.48 9.08
C THR A 360 33.88 4.77 9.82
N THR A 361 32.86 5.53 10.25
CA THR A 361 33.04 6.76 11.04
C THR A 361 33.82 6.48 12.31
N SER A 362 33.45 5.42 13.05
CA SER A 362 34.16 5.01 14.27
C SER A 362 35.64 4.68 14.04
N THR A 363 35.94 3.95 12.97
CA THR A 363 37.32 3.59 12.60
C THR A 363 38.14 4.81 12.23
N ILE A 364 37.56 5.76 11.49
CA ILE A 364 38.25 6.99 11.08
C ILE A 364 38.44 7.93 12.26
N GLU A 365 37.42 8.10 13.14
CA GLU A 365 37.53 8.86 14.39
C GLU A 365 38.67 8.32 15.26
N GLU A 366 38.73 7.00 15.46
CA GLU A 366 39.79 6.34 16.18
C GLU A 366 41.19 6.70 15.63
N GLN A 367 41.36 6.54 14.32
CA GLN A 367 42.63 6.79 13.69
C GLN A 367 43.00 8.28 13.74
N ALA A 368 42.03 9.18 13.53
CA ALA A 368 42.25 10.61 13.62
C ALA A 368 42.69 11.03 15.03
N GLY A 369 41.99 10.55 16.05
CA GLY A 369 42.35 10.81 17.47
C GLY A 369 43.76 10.32 17.82
N LYS A 370 44.08 9.09 17.36
CA LYS A 370 45.43 8.52 17.55
C LYS A 370 46.54 9.30 16.85
N ASP A 371 46.28 9.83 15.68
CA ASP A 371 47.24 10.62 14.92
C ASP A 371 47.42 12.01 15.50
N VAL A 372 46.32 12.63 16.01
CA VAL A 372 46.43 13.90 16.78
C VAL A 372 47.20 13.69 18.07
N ALA A 373 47.01 12.60 18.82
CA ALA A 373 47.79 12.27 20.01
C ALA A 373 49.31 12.21 19.74
N LYS A 374 49.71 11.56 18.63
CA LYS A 374 51.13 11.52 18.19
C LYS A 374 51.65 12.91 17.83
N GLU A 375 50.83 13.76 17.23
CA GLU A 375 51.21 15.12 16.87
C GLU A 375 51.40 16.01 18.09
N LEU A 376 50.51 15.91 19.11
CA LEU A 376 50.64 16.57 20.39
C LEU A 376 51.97 16.21 21.09
N GLN A 377 52.33 14.91 21.13
CA GLN A 377 53.59 14.39 21.68
C GLN A 377 54.78 14.94 20.87
N ARG A 378 54.75 14.90 19.54
CA ARG A 378 55.84 15.36 18.67
C ARG A 378 56.19 16.84 18.89
N HIS A 379 55.16 17.65 19.12
CA HIS A 379 55.33 19.09 19.37
C HIS A 379 55.61 19.43 20.87
N GLY A 380 55.65 18.40 21.76
CA GLY A 380 55.89 18.59 23.20
C GLY A 380 54.77 19.36 23.87
N LEU A 381 53.55 19.29 23.34
CA LEU A 381 52.33 19.90 23.91
C LEU A 381 51.78 19.08 25.08
N VAL A 382 52.07 17.79 25.10
CA VAL A 382 51.74 16.82 26.15
C VAL A 382 52.95 15.95 26.45
N ASP A 383 52.98 15.34 27.63
CA ASP A 383 53.95 14.29 27.99
C ASP A 383 53.59 12.92 27.37
N ASP A 384 54.49 11.95 27.53
CA ASP A 384 54.33 10.61 26.96
C ASP A 384 53.14 9.86 27.55
N ASP A 385 52.82 10.08 28.83
CA ASP A 385 51.75 9.43 29.57
C ASP A 385 50.40 9.95 29.06
N THR A 386 50.21 11.27 28.94
CA THR A 386 49.03 11.92 28.40
C THR A 386 48.79 11.53 26.94
N ALA A 387 49.82 11.54 26.11
CA ALA A 387 49.70 11.10 24.69
C ALA A 387 49.25 9.64 24.59
N SER A 388 49.80 8.78 25.45
CA SER A 388 49.41 7.35 25.49
C SER A 388 47.99 7.14 25.98
N ALA A 389 47.54 7.95 26.96
CA ALA A 389 46.14 7.90 27.42
C ALA A 389 45.15 8.29 26.34
N VAL A 390 45.37 9.43 25.65
CA VAL A 390 44.55 9.83 24.50
C VAL A 390 44.51 8.71 23.44
N TRP A 391 45.69 8.20 23.06
CA TRP A 391 45.80 7.13 22.05
C TRP A 391 45.04 5.86 22.44
N THR A 392 45.14 5.43 23.69
CA THR A 392 44.47 4.23 24.22
C THR A 392 42.96 4.44 24.27
N TRP A 393 42.50 5.59 24.76
CA TRP A 393 41.09 5.90 24.89
C TRP A 393 40.34 5.86 23.56
N PHE A 394 40.92 6.41 22.48
CA PHE A 394 40.30 6.32 21.14
C PHE A 394 40.16 4.87 20.64
N GLY A 395 41.15 4.00 20.97
CA GLY A 395 41.02 2.58 20.66
C GLY A 395 39.93 1.87 21.46
N GLU A 396 39.78 2.22 22.75
CA GLU A 396 38.75 1.63 23.61
C GLU A 396 37.33 2.16 23.25
N ARG A 397 37.20 3.44 22.89
CA ARG A 397 35.95 4.06 22.48
C ARG A 397 35.42 3.48 21.16
N SER A 398 36.29 3.20 20.20
CA SER A 398 35.89 2.72 18.87
C SER A 398 35.17 1.38 18.91
N SER A 399 35.60 0.45 19.77
CA SER A 399 35.07 -0.91 19.81
C SER A 399 33.57 -1.01 20.09
N PRO A 400 32.98 -0.37 21.12
CA PRO A 400 31.54 -0.40 21.36
C PRO A 400 30.74 0.26 20.23
N ILE A 401 31.23 1.35 19.63
CA ILE A 401 30.56 2.03 18.51
C ILE A 401 30.56 1.14 17.27
N TRP A 402 31.69 0.49 16.98
CA TRP A 402 31.79 -0.46 15.87
C TRP A 402 30.84 -1.63 16.04
N ASN A 403 30.78 -2.22 17.25
CA ASN A 403 29.85 -3.29 17.58
C ASN A 403 28.39 -2.85 17.44
N TYR A 404 28.04 -1.65 17.95
CA TYR A 404 26.73 -1.07 17.79
C TYR A 404 26.33 -0.99 16.32
N GLY A 405 27.18 -0.45 15.44
CA GLY A 405 26.90 -0.41 14.01
C GLY A 405 26.76 -1.78 13.36
N ASN A 406 27.46 -2.80 13.88
CA ASN A 406 27.34 -4.18 13.40
C ASN A 406 26.04 -4.86 13.88
N ASP A 407 25.72 -4.70 15.16
CA ASP A 407 24.61 -5.39 15.81
C ASP A 407 23.27 -4.79 15.34
N THR A 408 23.16 -3.45 15.30
CA THR A 408 21.95 -2.78 14.80
C THR A 408 21.71 -3.05 13.30
N ALA A 409 22.77 -3.12 12.49
CA ALA A 409 22.63 -3.54 11.09
C ALA A 409 22.08 -4.96 10.97
N SER A 410 22.57 -5.88 11.80
CA SER A 410 22.11 -7.28 11.81
C SER A 410 20.66 -7.39 12.32
N GLU A 411 20.32 -6.70 13.41
CA GLU A 411 18.98 -6.72 13.98
C GLU A 411 17.95 -6.14 12.99
N ASN A 412 18.23 -4.97 12.40
CA ASN A 412 17.34 -4.35 11.43
C ASN A 412 17.23 -5.15 10.13
N TRP A 413 18.31 -5.82 9.71
CA TRP A 413 18.29 -6.73 8.56
C TRP A 413 17.36 -7.91 8.82
N VAL A 414 17.50 -8.59 9.98
CA VAL A 414 16.64 -9.73 10.37
C VAL A 414 15.20 -9.28 10.52
N ALA A 415 14.96 -8.16 11.20
CA ALA A 415 13.60 -7.62 11.35
C ALA A 415 12.93 -7.29 10.00
N SER A 416 13.71 -6.79 9.02
CA SER A 416 13.21 -6.54 7.66
C SER A 416 12.88 -7.83 6.90
N ASP A 417 13.68 -8.89 7.10
CA ASP A 417 13.45 -10.21 6.50
C ASP A 417 12.20 -10.86 7.10
N ASP A 418 12.11 -10.90 8.43
CA ASP A 418 10.95 -11.43 9.16
C ASP A 418 9.66 -10.69 8.80
N ARG A 419 9.71 -9.37 8.64
CA ARG A 419 8.55 -8.58 8.23
C ARG A 419 8.11 -8.90 6.81
N ALA A 420 9.04 -8.96 5.86
CA ALA A 420 8.73 -9.31 4.48
C ALA A 420 8.16 -10.74 4.37
N ASP A 421 8.71 -11.70 5.14
CA ASP A 421 8.20 -13.06 5.18
C ASP A 421 6.78 -13.12 5.78
N ALA A 422 6.49 -12.33 6.82
CA ALA A 422 5.16 -12.24 7.41
C ALA A 422 4.14 -11.65 6.41
N ASP A 423 4.49 -10.57 5.72
CA ASP A 423 3.63 -9.94 4.71
C ASP A 423 3.38 -10.88 3.51
N ILE A 424 4.40 -11.65 3.09
CA ILE A 424 4.25 -12.69 2.05
C ILE A 424 3.32 -13.82 2.54
N ALA A 425 3.45 -14.25 3.79
CA ALA A 425 2.58 -15.29 4.35
C ALA A 425 1.13 -14.81 4.43
N GLU A 426 0.89 -13.55 4.81
CA GLU A 426 -0.43 -12.93 4.81
C GLU A 426 -1.02 -12.86 3.39
N LEU A 427 -0.21 -12.42 2.41
CA LEU A 427 -0.61 -12.38 1.00
C LEU A 427 -1.02 -13.77 0.49
N TYR A 428 -0.25 -14.83 0.81
CA TYR A 428 -0.61 -16.18 0.40
C TYR A 428 -1.87 -16.68 1.13
N ALA A 429 -2.02 -16.40 2.42
CA ALA A 429 -3.21 -16.78 3.16
C ALA A 429 -4.48 -16.09 2.61
N LYS A 430 -4.35 -14.85 2.13
CA LYS A 430 -5.40 -14.12 1.44
C LYS A 430 -5.70 -14.75 0.08
N ALA A 431 -4.67 -14.99 -0.73
CA ALA A 431 -4.80 -15.60 -2.05
C ALA A 431 -5.37 -17.02 -1.98
N ASP A 432 -4.95 -17.84 -0.99
CA ASP A 432 -5.45 -19.20 -0.82
C ASP A 432 -6.92 -19.25 -0.39
N ARG A 433 -7.37 -18.31 0.45
CA ARG A 433 -8.80 -18.18 0.77
C ARG A 433 -9.59 -17.93 -0.49
N THR A 434 -9.24 -16.90 -1.25
CA THR A 434 -9.90 -16.55 -2.51
C THR A 434 -9.84 -17.69 -3.53
N TRP A 435 -8.69 -18.35 -3.66
CA TRP A 435 -8.52 -19.48 -4.59
C TRP A 435 -9.35 -20.71 -4.21
N THR A 436 -9.39 -21.05 -2.94
CA THR A 436 -10.20 -22.19 -2.44
C THR A 436 -11.68 -21.92 -2.64
N GLU A 437 -12.10 -20.67 -2.53
CA GLU A 437 -13.46 -20.20 -2.77
C GLU A 437 -13.84 -20.36 -4.26
N PHE A 438 -12.93 -20.07 -5.20
CA PHE A 438 -13.19 -20.24 -6.65
C PHE A 438 -13.25 -21.71 -7.13
N TYR A 439 -12.59 -22.65 -6.46
CA TYR A 439 -12.43 -24.03 -6.97
C TYR A 439 -13.22 -25.11 -6.25
N ARG A 440 -13.95 -24.81 -5.18
CA ARG A 440 -14.77 -25.81 -4.45
C ARG A 440 -16.01 -26.29 -5.22
N GLY A 441 -16.34 -25.72 -6.35
CA GLY A 441 -17.46 -26.15 -7.21
C GLY A 441 -17.17 -27.32 -8.15
N GLU A 442 -15.97 -27.90 -8.15
CA GLU A 442 -15.59 -28.98 -9.09
C GLU A 442 -15.61 -30.43 -8.50
N ASP A 443 -15.93 -30.61 -7.22
CA ASP A 443 -16.12 -31.94 -6.57
C ASP A 443 -17.60 -32.19 -6.28
#